data_976119b9b179327d28516616ca7f7d95
#
_entry.id   976119b9b179327d28516616ca7f7d95
#
_cell.length_a   1.000
_cell.length_b   1.000
_cell.length_c   1.000
_cell.angle_alpha   90.00
_cell.angle_beta   90.00
_cell.angle_gamma   90.00
#
_symmetry.space_group_name_H-M   'P 1'
#
loop_
_entity.id
_entity.type
_entity.pdbx_description
1 polymer ?
#
loop_
_entity_poly.entity_id
_entity_poly.type
_entity_poly.pdbx_seq_one_letter_code
_entity_poly.pdbx_strand_id
1 'polypeptide(L)'
;KRFKTESERLIPISCCTIDSGGHHTNMVYQFTKPRQARRIFAIKGLSTAGKPIANRPTFVGKNKAVLYGVGSDSAKEAIFARLSTEAENTTLHFCSDLDEEYFKQLTAEKRITKFVRGRKTLVWKQVRPRNEALDTLVYNFAAIYILNPNFDVIEEKILTQQEKITKERLEYLLARAKDPSTASNRLDKQIQDTQKELTEINKKRLPLLKE
;
A
#
# COMPACT_ATOMS: atom_id res chain seq x y z
N LYS A 1 14.40 0.30 -7.83
CA LYS A 1 13.89 -1.08 -7.94
C LYS A 1 12.47 -1.00 -8.50
N ARG A 2 12.07 -1.94 -9.33
CA ARG A 2 10.70 -2.13 -9.82
C ARG A 2 10.29 -3.56 -9.50
N PHE A 3 9.02 -3.75 -9.21
CA PHE A 3 8.44 -5.06 -8.94
C PHE A 3 7.56 -5.47 -10.12
N LYS A 4 7.61 -6.73 -10.48
CA LYS A 4 6.79 -7.30 -11.54
C LYS A 4 5.50 -7.83 -10.92
N THR A 5 4.35 -7.47 -11.47
CA THR A 5 3.05 -8.04 -11.10
C THR A 5 2.80 -9.35 -11.85
N GLU A 6 1.79 -10.11 -11.48
CA GLU A 6 1.33 -11.30 -12.21
C GLU A 6 1.02 -11.00 -13.68
N SER A 7 0.48 -9.80 -13.96
CA SER A 7 0.24 -9.30 -15.33
C SER A 7 1.50 -8.75 -16.02
N GLU A 8 2.70 -9.09 -15.52
CA GLU A 8 4.01 -8.66 -16.04
C GLU A 8 4.29 -7.14 -15.98
N ARG A 9 3.40 -6.36 -15.41
CA ARG A 9 3.56 -4.91 -15.26
C ARG A 9 4.65 -4.58 -14.25
N LEU A 10 5.53 -3.63 -14.59
CA LEU A 10 6.58 -3.14 -13.70
C LEU A 10 6.08 -1.97 -12.85
N ILE A 11 5.96 -2.18 -11.54
CA ILE A 11 5.54 -1.17 -10.58
C ILE A 11 6.75 -0.59 -9.85
N PRO A 12 6.96 0.75 -9.87
CA PRO A 12 8.00 1.40 -9.08
C PRO A 12 7.59 1.54 -7.61
N ILE A 13 8.56 1.72 -6.71
CA ILE A 13 8.30 2.15 -5.34
C ILE A 13 7.91 3.64 -5.38
N SER A 14 6.70 3.97 -4.91
CA SER A 14 6.16 5.33 -4.92
C SER A 14 6.59 6.17 -3.73
N CYS A 15 6.85 5.54 -2.58
CA CYS A 15 7.34 6.18 -1.36
C CYS A 15 8.18 5.20 -0.57
N CYS A 16 9.18 5.69 0.14
CA CYS A 16 10.02 4.90 1.05
C CYS A 16 10.23 5.69 2.34
N THR A 17 10.05 5.02 3.47
CA THR A 17 10.28 5.60 4.80
C THR A 17 11.41 4.84 5.49
N ILE A 18 12.30 5.57 6.16
CA ILE A 18 13.46 5.03 6.86
C ILE A 18 13.41 5.52 8.31
N ASP A 19 13.38 4.58 9.25
CA ASP A 19 13.39 4.93 10.68
C ASP A 19 14.70 5.63 11.05
N SER A 20 14.57 6.75 11.76
CA SER A 20 15.66 7.55 12.30
C SER A 20 15.73 7.49 13.83
N GLY A 21 14.95 6.62 14.48
CA GLY A 21 14.88 6.52 15.93
C GLY A 21 16.07 5.84 16.60
N GLY A 22 16.92 5.17 15.82
CA GLY A 22 18.08 4.43 16.33
C GLY A 22 19.37 5.25 16.44
N HIS A 23 20.49 4.54 16.61
CA HIS A 23 21.82 5.14 16.82
C HIS A 23 22.39 5.88 15.59
N HIS A 24 21.89 5.60 14.38
CA HIS A 24 22.41 6.14 13.12
C HIS A 24 21.55 7.28 12.54
N THR A 25 20.86 8.02 13.38
CA THR A 25 19.93 9.12 12.99
C THR A 25 20.53 10.08 11.97
N ASN A 26 21.77 10.53 12.17
CA ASN A 26 22.44 11.48 11.25
C ASN A 26 22.69 10.86 9.86
N MET A 27 23.02 9.58 9.79
CA MET A 27 23.21 8.89 8.52
C MET A 27 21.89 8.79 7.75
N VAL A 28 20.78 8.50 8.45
CA VAL A 28 19.45 8.51 7.84
C VAL A 28 19.12 9.89 7.27
N TYR A 29 19.37 10.97 8.00
CA TYR A 29 19.12 12.33 7.51
C TYR A 29 19.99 12.70 6.32
N GLN A 30 21.27 12.34 6.33
CA GLN A 30 22.17 12.54 5.20
C GLN A 30 21.75 11.75 3.97
N PHE A 31 21.28 10.53 4.16
CA PHE A 31 20.82 9.67 3.08
C PHE A 31 19.49 10.15 2.48
N THR A 32 18.52 10.54 3.31
CA THR A 32 17.17 10.88 2.86
C THR A 32 17.10 12.25 2.22
N LYS A 33 17.85 13.24 2.73
CA LYS A 33 17.76 14.61 2.24
C LYS A 33 17.91 14.78 0.73
N PRO A 34 18.97 14.29 0.05
CA PRO A 34 19.11 14.45 -1.39
C PRO A 34 18.12 13.60 -2.18
N ARG A 35 17.33 12.77 -1.49
CA ARG A 35 16.38 11.85 -2.10
C ARG A 35 14.90 12.18 -1.86
N GLN A 36 14.63 13.33 -1.26
CA GLN A 36 13.26 13.78 -0.95
C GLN A 36 12.38 13.92 -2.21
N ALA A 37 12.94 14.42 -3.32
CA ALA A 37 12.24 14.47 -4.60
C ALA A 37 11.83 13.07 -5.13
N ARG A 38 12.52 12.02 -4.68
CA ARG A 38 12.18 10.62 -4.94
C ARG A 38 11.25 10.01 -3.88
N ARG A 39 10.70 10.85 -2.99
CA ARG A 39 9.83 10.44 -1.87
C ARG A 39 10.46 9.42 -0.95
N ILE A 40 11.76 9.61 -0.63
CA ILE A 40 12.47 8.85 0.39
C ILE A 40 12.63 9.75 1.60
N PHE A 41 11.93 9.42 2.70
CA PHE A 41 11.82 10.27 3.88
C PHE A 41 12.33 9.59 5.14
N ALA A 42 12.89 10.41 6.04
CA ALA A 42 13.14 9.98 7.40
C ALA A 42 11.82 10.00 8.19
N ILE A 43 11.62 8.98 9.03
CA ILE A 43 10.51 8.92 9.97
C ILE A 43 11.01 8.69 11.38
N LYS A 44 10.17 8.99 12.38
CA LYS A 44 10.42 8.66 13.78
C LYS A 44 9.11 8.34 14.48
N GLY A 45 9.07 7.20 15.18
CA GLY A 45 7.95 6.83 16.03
C GLY A 45 7.74 7.84 17.15
N LEU A 46 6.49 8.20 17.42
CA LEU A 46 6.09 9.07 18.52
C LEU A 46 5.52 8.20 19.65
N SER A 47 6.02 8.42 20.86
CA SER A 47 5.61 7.69 22.08
C SER A 47 4.28 8.19 22.66
N THR A 48 3.68 9.24 22.11
CA THR A 48 2.41 9.80 22.59
C THR A 48 1.25 9.13 21.88
N ALA A 49 0.34 8.51 22.66
CA ALA A 49 -0.88 7.90 22.14
C ALA A 49 -1.79 8.92 21.43
N GLY A 50 -2.60 8.45 20.46
CA GLY A 50 -3.57 9.28 19.73
C GLY A 50 -2.97 10.25 18.72
N LYS A 51 -1.68 10.13 18.39
CA LYS A 51 -1.07 10.91 17.32
C LYS A 51 -1.50 10.37 15.95
N PRO A 52 -1.69 11.23 14.93
CA PRO A 52 -1.95 10.79 13.56
C PRO A 52 -0.88 9.81 13.06
N ILE A 53 -1.26 8.86 12.21
CA ILE A 53 -0.34 7.86 11.62
C ILE A 53 0.85 8.56 10.95
N ALA A 54 0.62 9.63 10.18
CA ALA A 54 1.66 10.52 9.69
C ALA A 54 1.37 11.95 10.15
N ASN A 55 2.30 12.57 10.84
CA ASN A 55 2.21 13.97 11.26
C ASN A 55 2.77 14.90 10.18
N ARG A 56 2.49 16.20 10.31
CA ARG A 56 3.12 17.21 9.45
C ARG A 56 4.63 17.11 9.54
N PRO A 57 5.34 17.25 8.41
CA PRO A 57 6.80 17.15 8.41
C PRO A 57 7.44 18.28 9.19
N THR A 58 8.56 17.98 9.82
CA THR A 58 9.47 18.94 10.44
C THR A 58 10.83 18.91 9.74
N PHE A 59 11.58 20.01 9.85
CA PHE A 59 12.93 20.08 9.30
C PHE A 59 13.95 19.91 10.42
N VAL A 60 14.83 18.92 10.29
CA VAL A 60 15.76 18.52 11.34
C VAL A 60 17.21 18.54 10.89
N GLY A 61 18.10 18.74 11.87
CA GLY A 61 19.55 18.75 11.68
C GLY A 61 20.06 19.97 10.88
N LYS A 62 21.38 20.12 10.82
CA LYS A 62 22.05 21.20 10.05
C LYS A 62 21.63 21.20 8.57
N ASN A 63 21.32 20.04 8.05
CA ASN A 63 20.96 19.84 6.64
C ASN A 63 19.47 20.05 6.35
N LYS A 64 18.62 20.37 7.34
CA LYS A 64 17.17 20.53 7.18
C LYS A 64 16.53 19.34 6.45
N ALA A 65 16.85 18.11 6.89
CA ALA A 65 16.19 16.92 6.36
C ALA A 65 14.72 16.91 6.78
N VAL A 66 13.84 16.44 5.89
CA VAL A 66 12.41 16.27 6.19
C VAL A 66 12.24 15.04 7.08
N LEU A 67 11.61 15.24 8.23
CA LEU A 67 11.28 14.19 9.20
C LEU A 67 9.78 14.15 9.42
N TYR A 68 9.16 12.97 9.26
CA TYR A 68 7.78 12.74 9.64
C TYR A 68 7.71 12.00 10.97
N GLY A 69 6.90 12.54 11.91
CA GLY A 69 6.52 11.80 13.11
C GLY A 69 5.46 10.76 12.79
N VAL A 70 5.63 9.54 13.27
CA VAL A 70 4.69 8.43 13.07
C VAL A 70 3.97 8.12 14.37
N GLY A 71 2.64 8.22 14.38
CA GLY A 71 1.78 7.77 15.46
C GLY A 71 1.68 6.24 15.46
N SER A 72 2.68 5.59 16.03
CA SER A 72 2.81 4.12 15.99
C SER A 72 1.60 3.42 16.61
N ASP A 73 1.03 3.93 17.69
CA ASP A 73 -0.16 3.36 18.33
C ASP A 73 -1.36 3.38 17.39
N SER A 74 -1.62 4.52 16.75
CA SER A 74 -2.73 4.67 15.79
C SER A 74 -2.53 3.79 14.55
N ALA A 75 -1.30 3.65 14.07
CA ALA A 75 -0.99 2.75 12.97
C ALA A 75 -1.22 1.27 13.36
N LYS A 76 -0.77 0.86 14.55
CA LYS A 76 -1.01 -0.50 15.07
C LYS A 76 -2.51 -0.76 15.22
N GLU A 77 -3.28 0.18 15.77
CA GLU A 77 -4.74 0.05 15.85
C GLU A 77 -5.38 -0.18 14.49
N ALA A 78 -4.99 0.60 13.48
CA ALA A 78 -5.49 0.45 12.11
C ALA A 78 -5.08 -0.89 11.47
N ILE A 79 -3.86 -1.37 11.73
CA ILE A 79 -3.36 -2.67 11.25
C ILE A 79 -4.15 -3.81 11.89
N PHE A 80 -4.24 -3.82 13.23
CA PHE A 80 -4.93 -4.90 13.93
C PHE A 80 -6.45 -4.93 13.66
N ALA A 81 -7.08 -3.78 13.45
CA ALA A 81 -8.47 -3.72 13.00
C ALA A 81 -8.64 -4.44 11.65
N ARG A 82 -7.71 -4.24 10.69
CA ARG A 82 -7.74 -4.91 9.39
C ARG A 82 -7.39 -6.40 9.45
N LEU A 83 -6.53 -6.80 10.37
CA LEU A 83 -6.21 -8.21 10.61
C LEU A 83 -7.38 -8.97 11.23
N SER A 84 -8.29 -8.28 11.92
CA SER A 84 -9.43 -8.87 12.62
C SER A 84 -10.74 -8.81 11.81
N THR A 85 -10.73 -8.24 10.59
CA THR A 85 -11.93 -8.17 9.75
C THR A 85 -11.90 -9.22 8.66
N GLU A 86 -13.10 -9.76 8.36
CA GLU A 86 -13.32 -10.70 7.24
C GLU A 86 -13.85 -9.97 5.99
N ALA A 87 -14.12 -8.67 6.08
CA ALA A 87 -14.63 -7.89 4.96
C ALA A 87 -13.56 -7.74 3.88
N GLU A 88 -13.78 -8.30 2.70
CA GLU A 88 -12.83 -8.45 1.60
C GLU A 88 -12.12 -7.13 1.22
N ASN A 89 -12.84 -6.00 1.22
CA ASN A 89 -12.30 -4.71 0.83
C ASN A 89 -11.47 -4.00 1.92
N THR A 90 -11.40 -4.55 3.12
CA THR A 90 -10.72 -3.93 4.27
C THR A 90 -9.64 -4.80 4.89
N THR A 91 -9.49 -6.05 4.43
CA THR A 91 -8.47 -6.99 4.89
C THR A 91 -7.08 -6.63 4.37
N LEU A 92 -6.06 -7.11 5.08
CA LEU A 92 -4.67 -7.06 4.62
C LEU A 92 -4.35 -8.35 3.86
N HIS A 93 -3.82 -8.19 2.66
CA HIS A 93 -3.34 -9.30 1.84
C HIS A 93 -1.82 -9.42 1.97
N PHE A 94 -1.35 -10.64 2.15
CA PHE A 94 0.05 -10.96 2.31
C PHE A 94 0.53 -11.86 1.17
N CYS A 95 1.83 -11.74 0.82
CA CYS A 95 2.46 -12.63 -0.13
C CYS A 95 2.51 -14.06 0.44
N SER A 96 2.29 -15.06 -0.42
CA SER A 96 2.36 -16.48 -0.05
C SER A 96 3.75 -16.94 0.39
N ASP A 97 4.80 -16.18 0.03
CA ASP A 97 6.20 -16.51 0.35
C ASP A 97 6.60 -16.13 1.79
N LEU A 98 5.68 -15.49 2.55
CA LEU A 98 5.95 -15.10 3.94
C LEU A 98 5.82 -16.32 4.87
N ASP A 99 6.81 -16.48 5.73
CA ASP A 99 6.91 -17.60 6.65
C ASP A 99 6.16 -17.35 7.99
N GLU A 100 6.10 -18.39 8.81
CA GLU A 100 5.48 -18.30 10.14
C GLU A 100 6.20 -17.28 11.05
N GLU A 101 7.51 -17.12 10.90
CA GLU A 101 8.30 -16.17 11.72
C GLU A 101 7.88 -14.73 11.43
N TYR A 102 7.59 -14.38 10.16
CA TYR A 102 7.04 -13.08 9.80
C TYR A 102 5.74 -12.79 10.57
N PHE A 103 4.81 -13.74 10.60
CA PHE A 103 3.52 -13.56 11.29
C PHE A 103 3.66 -13.57 12.82
N LYS A 104 4.64 -14.28 13.38
CA LYS A 104 4.99 -14.18 14.81
C LYS A 104 5.49 -12.79 15.18
N GLN A 105 6.31 -12.18 14.33
CA GLN A 105 6.78 -10.80 14.53
C GLN A 105 5.67 -9.78 14.28
N LEU A 106 4.82 -9.98 13.29
CA LEU A 106 3.65 -9.14 13.02
C LEU A 106 2.69 -9.07 14.22
N THR A 107 2.53 -10.16 14.94
CA THR A 107 1.66 -10.28 16.11
C THR A 107 2.44 -10.24 17.44
N ALA A 108 3.64 -9.67 17.43
CA ALA A 108 4.53 -9.65 18.60
C ALA A 108 4.11 -8.67 19.69
N GLU A 109 3.09 -7.85 19.46
CA GLU A 109 2.59 -6.90 20.45
C GLU A 109 1.10 -7.12 20.72
N LYS A 110 0.69 -6.82 21.95
CA LYS A 110 -0.71 -6.89 22.39
C LYS A 110 -1.12 -5.60 23.08
N ARG A 111 -2.37 -5.23 22.89
CA ARG A 111 -3.00 -4.11 23.60
C ARG A 111 -3.39 -4.55 25.00
N ILE A 112 -2.86 -3.89 26.03
CA ILE A 112 -3.15 -4.17 27.44
C ILE A 112 -3.64 -2.93 28.15
N THR A 113 -4.46 -3.13 29.18
CA THR A 113 -4.87 -2.04 30.07
C THR A 113 -3.79 -1.81 31.14
N LYS A 114 -3.30 -0.60 31.24
CA LYS A 114 -2.49 -0.13 32.36
C LYS A 114 -3.21 0.97 33.13
N PHE A 115 -2.96 1.04 34.44
CA PHE A 115 -3.37 2.16 35.24
C PHE A 115 -2.23 3.17 35.31
N VAL A 116 -2.42 4.36 34.78
CA VAL A 116 -1.47 5.46 34.81
C VAL A 116 -2.10 6.60 35.59
N ARG A 117 -1.52 6.97 36.74
CA ARG A 117 -2.05 8.01 37.65
C ARG A 117 -3.55 7.80 37.96
N GLY A 118 -3.94 6.56 38.27
CA GLY A 118 -5.31 6.20 38.64
C GLY A 118 -6.30 6.08 37.46
N ARG A 119 -5.87 6.32 36.20
CA ARG A 119 -6.72 6.22 35.01
C ARG A 119 -6.37 4.98 34.18
N LYS A 120 -7.39 4.28 33.73
CA LYS A 120 -7.22 3.18 32.76
C LYS A 120 -6.70 3.74 31.43
N THR A 121 -5.56 3.23 30.98
CA THR A 121 -4.95 3.59 29.70
C THR A 121 -4.63 2.31 28.92
N LEU A 122 -5.01 2.25 27.67
CA LEU A 122 -4.63 1.16 26.77
C LEU A 122 -3.24 1.46 26.20
N VAL A 123 -2.35 0.49 26.30
CA VAL A 123 -0.96 0.60 25.81
C VAL A 123 -0.58 -0.67 25.05
N TRP A 124 0.26 -0.52 24.02
CA TRP A 124 0.87 -1.65 23.36
C TRP A 124 1.99 -2.22 24.23
N LYS A 125 2.02 -3.53 24.37
CA LYS A 125 3.05 -4.28 25.08
C LYS A 125 3.62 -5.35 24.18
N GLN A 126 4.92 -5.31 23.99
CA GLN A 126 5.65 -6.36 23.30
C GLN A 126 5.60 -7.65 24.12
N VAL A 127 5.20 -8.74 23.49
CA VAL A 127 5.03 -10.08 24.10
C VAL A 127 5.97 -11.12 23.47
N ARG A 128 6.72 -10.73 22.44
CA ARG A 128 7.75 -11.56 21.78
C ARG A 128 9.01 -10.72 21.58
N PRO A 129 10.20 -11.34 21.53
CA PRO A 129 11.49 -10.63 21.44
C PRO A 129 11.65 -9.78 20.18
N ARG A 130 11.06 -10.21 19.06
CA ARG A 130 11.18 -9.55 17.75
C ARG A 130 9.83 -9.09 17.26
N ASN A 131 9.77 -7.87 16.73
CA ASN A 131 8.57 -7.22 16.17
C ASN A 131 8.84 -6.46 14.85
N GLU A 132 9.95 -6.73 14.18
CA GLU A 132 10.39 -5.97 13.02
C GLU A 132 9.38 -6.00 11.86
N ALA A 133 8.63 -7.11 11.69
CA ALA A 133 7.57 -7.18 10.70
C ALA A 133 6.42 -6.19 11.02
N LEU A 134 6.05 -6.08 12.29
CA LEU A 134 5.03 -5.10 12.72
C LEU A 134 5.53 -3.66 12.52
N ASP A 135 6.75 -3.35 12.93
CA ASP A 135 7.32 -2.00 12.79
C ASP A 135 7.44 -1.63 11.31
N THR A 136 7.88 -2.56 10.45
CA THR A 136 7.95 -2.33 9.00
C THR A 136 6.57 -2.07 8.41
N LEU A 137 5.53 -2.79 8.85
CA LEU A 137 4.16 -2.55 8.39
C LEU A 137 3.62 -1.21 8.88
N VAL A 138 3.91 -0.81 10.13
CA VAL A 138 3.60 0.55 10.66
C VAL A 138 4.24 1.62 9.77
N TYR A 139 5.48 1.44 9.35
CA TYR A 139 6.18 2.39 8.48
C TYR A 139 5.61 2.40 7.06
N ASN A 140 5.16 1.27 6.54
CA ASN A 140 4.45 1.21 5.26
C ASN A 140 3.10 1.95 5.33
N PHE A 141 2.35 1.82 6.43
CA PHE A 141 1.15 2.62 6.65
C PHE A 141 1.48 4.12 6.68
N ALA A 142 2.53 4.52 7.41
CA ALA A 142 2.97 5.90 7.43
C ALA A 142 3.34 6.40 6.01
N ALA A 143 4.01 5.58 5.19
CA ALA A 143 4.34 5.93 3.81
C ALA A 143 3.10 6.21 2.94
N ILE A 144 2.02 5.41 3.10
CA ILE A 144 0.74 5.63 2.41
C ILE A 144 0.11 6.95 2.85
N TYR A 145 0.07 7.25 4.15
CA TYR A 145 -0.47 8.49 4.68
C TYR A 145 0.36 9.73 4.27
N ILE A 146 1.69 9.60 4.21
CA ILE A 146 2.59 10.66 3.70
C ILE A 146 2.35 10.90 2.21
N LEU A 147 2.17 9.83 1.44
CA LEU A 147 1.91 9.90 0.00
C LEU A 147 0.53 10.48 -0.29
N ASN A 148 -0.44 10.22 0.59
CA ASN A 148 -1.85 10.63 0.49
C ASN A 148 -2.41 10.46 -0.93
N PRO A 149 -2.38 9.23 -1.49
CA PRO A 149 -2.81 9.00 -2.87
C PRO A 149 -4.32 9.18 -2.98
N ASN A 150 -4.76 9.81 -4.07
CA ASN A 150 -6.17 9.74 -4.46
C ASN A 150 -6.39 8.39 -5.17
N PHE A 151 -6.98 7.43 -4.46
CA PHE A 151 -7.20 6.09 -4.97
C PHE A 151 -8.21 6.06 -6.12
N ASP A 152 -9.23 6.92 -6.11
CA ASP A 152 -10.26 6.99 -7.17
C ASP A 152 -9.62 7.41 -8.50
N VAL A 153 -8.76 8.43 -8.47
CA VAL A 153 -7.99 8.86 -9.65
C VAL A 153 -7.04 7.77 -10.15
N ILE A 154 -6.46 7.00 -9.24
CA ILE A 154 -5.57 5.89 -9.61
C ILE A 154 -6.38 4.78 -10.26
N GLU A 155 -7.52 4.41 -9.68
CA GLU A 155 -8.42 3.39 -10.21
C GLU A 155 -8.97 3.78 -11.57
N GLU A 156 -9.46 5.01 -11.74
CA GLU A 156 -9.92 5.52 -13.03
C GLU A 156 -8.84 5.40 -14.12
N LYS A 157 -7.60 5.78 -13.81
CA LYS A 157 -6.48 5.65 -14.77
C LYS A 157 -6.20 4.19 -15.13
N ILE A 158 -6.28 3.29 -14.16
CA ILE A 158 -6.09 1.85 -14.40
C ILE A 158 -7.20 1.32 -15.30
N LEU A 159 -8.45 1.61 -14.98
CA LEU A 159 -9.61 1.18 -15.76
C LEU A 159 -9.59 1.75 -17.19
N THR A 160 -9.21 3.02 -17.34
CA THR A 160 -9.05 3.66 -18.67
C THR A 160 -7.99 2.96 -19.51
N GLN A 161 -6.86 2.60 -18.89
CA GLN A 161 -5.80 1.87 -19.61
C GLN A 161 -6.24 0.45 -19.96
N GLN A 162 -6.93 -0.25 -19.06
CA GLN A 162 -7.48 -1.58 -19.32
C GLN A 162 -8.51 -1.55 -20.45
N GLU A 163 -9.42 -0.58 -20.43
CA GLU A 163 -10.40 -0.37 -21.49
C GLU A 163 -9.73 -0.23 -22.86
N LYS A 164 -8.69 0.60 -22.94
CA LYS A 164 -7.93 0.81 -24.19
C LYS A 164 -7.32 -0.49 -24.71
N ILE A 165 -6.63 -1.23 -23.85
CA ILE A 165 -5.98 -2.51 -24.21
C ILE A 165 -7.04 -3.53 -24.65
N THR A 166 -8.15 -3.62 -23.92
CA THR A 166 -9.22 -4.58 -24.22
C THR A 166 -9.92 -4.23 -25.54
N LYS A 167 -10.12 -2.94 -25.87
CA LYS A 167 -10.63 -2.50 -27.16
C LYS A 167 -9.68 -2.86 -28.31
N GLU A 168 -8.40 -2.57 -28.19
CA GLU A 168 -7.39 -2.93 -29.21
C GLU A 168 -7.36 -4.45 -29.44
N ARG A 169 -7.45 -5.25 -28.36
CA ARG A 169 -7.56 -6.71 -28.44
C ARG A 169 -8.83 -7.16 -29.18
N LEU A 170 -9.97 -6.54 -28.85
CA LEU A 170 -11.25 -6.86 -29.49
C LEU A 170 -11.21 -6.53 -30.98
N GLU A 171 -10.69 -5.38 -31.38
CA GLU A 171 -10.52 -4.97 -32.78
C GLU A 171 -9.64 -5.96 -33.55
N TYR A 172 -8.53 -6.39 -32.95
CA TYR A 172 -7.64 -7.41 -33.54
C TYR A 172 -8.39 -8.75 -33.75
N LEU A 173 -9.15 -9.22 -32.76
CA LEU A 173 -9.91 -10.46 -32.87
C LEU A 173 -11.02 -10.37 -33.94
N LEU A 174 -11.73 -9.22 -34.02
CA LEU A 174 -12.77 -8.98 -35.03
C LEU A 174 -12.17 -8.89 -36.42
N ALA A 175 -10.99 -8.30 -36.58
CA ALA A 175 -10.28 -8.26 -37.87
C ALA A 175 -9.92 -9.67 -38.35
N ARG A 176 -9.45 -10.52 -37.43
CA ARG A 176 -9.15 -11.94 -37.73
C ARG A 176 -10.40 -12.74 -38.08
N ALA A 177 -11.52 -12.46 -37.46
CA ALA A 177 -12.79 -13.16 -37.74
C ALA A 177 -13.36 -12.86 -39.15
N LYS A 178 -12.89 -11.78 -39.79
CA LYS A 178 -13.26 -11.45 -41.20
C LYS A 178 -12.52 -12.33 -42.22
N ASP A 179 -11.45 -12.99 -41.83
CA ASP A 179 -10.72 -13.90 -42.72
C ASP A 179 -11.29 -15.32 -42.56
N PRO A 180 -11.90 -15.88 -43.65
CA PRO A 180 -12.51 -17.21 -43.64
C PRO A 180 -11.53 -18.33 -43.21
N SER A 181 -10.23 -18.14 -43.43
CA SER A 181 -9.20 -19.12 -43.08
C SER A 181 -8.96 -19.22 -41.56
N THR A 182 -9.33 -18.21 -40.79
CA THR A 182 -9.12 -18.11 -39.36
C THR A 182 -10.39 -18.29 -38.52
N ALA A 183 -11.54 -18.39 -39.16
CA ALA A 183 -12.81 -18.58 -38.48
C ALA A 183 -12.82 -19.90 -37.70
N SER A 184 -13.12 -19.82 -36.39
CA SER A 184 -13.23 -20.99 -35.54
C SER A 184 -14.06 -20.70 -34.29
N ASN A 185 -14.73 -21.71 -33.72
CA ASN A 185 -15.50 -21.60 -32.47
C ASN A 185 -14.65 -21.04 -31.32
N ARG A 186 -13.34 -21.28 -31.36
CA ARG A 186 -12.39 -20.75 -30.35
C ARG A 186 -12.23 -19.23 -30.50
N LEU A 187 -12.20 -18.72 -31.72
CA LEU A 187 -12.09 -17.28 -31.99
C LEU A 187 -13.37 -16.56 -31.56
N ASP A 188 -14.52 -17.12 -31.86
CA ASP A 188 -15.84 -16.56 -31.47
C ASP A 188 -15.94 -16.48 -29.94
N LYS A 189 -15.50 -17.53 -29.23
CA LYS A 189 -15.45 -17.52 -27.78
C LYS A 189 -14.53 -16.44 -27.22
N GLN A 190 -13.33 -16.25 -27.81
CA GLN A 190 -12.42 -15.19 -27.41
C GLN A 190 -13.02 -13.79 -27.61
N ILE A 191 -13.76 -13.57 -28.68
CA ILE A 191 -14.46 -12.30 -28.93
C ILE A 191 -15.52 -12.08 -27.87
N GLN A 192 -16.36 -13.06 -27.56
CA GLN A 192 -17.40 -12.97 -26.54
C GLN A 192 -16.80 -12.68 -25.15
N ASP A 193 -15.76 -13.39 -24.77
CA ASP A 193 -15.08 -13.20 -23.47
C ASP A 193 -14.48 -11.79 -23.37
N THR A 194 -13.86 -11.29 -24.45
CA THR A 194 -13.28 -9.93 -24.48
C THR A 194 -14.36 -8.85 -24.44
N GLN A 195 -15.53 -9.07 -25.06
CA GLN A 195 -16.69 -8.17 -24.99
C GLN A 195 -17.27 -8.11 -23.57
N LYS A 196 -17.35 -9.25 -22.88
CA LYS A 196 -17.77 -9.30 -21.47
C LYS A 196 -16.80 -8.55 -20.57
N GLU A 197 -15.49 -8.77 -20.75
CA GLU A 197 -14.44 -8.06 -20.02
C GLU A 197 -14.58 -6.54 -20.20
N LEU A 198 -14.78 -6.06 -21.43
CA LEU A 198 -14.97 -4.64 -21.72
C LEU A 198 -16.22 -4.08 -21.03
N THR A 199 -17.30 -4.85 -20.97
CA THR A 199 -18.54 -4.46 -20.31
C THR A 199 -18.33 -4.30 -18.80
N GLU A 200 -17.60 -5.22 -18.17
CA GLU A 200 -17.29 -5.15 -16.72
C GLU A 200 -16.37 -3.97 -16.38
N ILE A 201 -15.37 -3.68 -17.22
CA ILE A 201 -14.50 -2.50 -17.07
C ILE A 201 -15.34 -1.22 -17.10
N ASN A 202 -16.23 -1.08 -18.09
CA ASN A 202 -17.08 0.10 -18.23
C ASN A 202 -18.05 0.24 -17.04
N LYS A 203 -18.61 -0.85 -16.55
CA LYS A 203 -19.48 -0.84 -15.37
C LYS A 203 -18.75 -0.36 -14.10
N LYS A 204 -17.49 -0.76 -13.91
CA LYS A 204 -16.66 -0.29 -12.78
C LYS A 204 -16.27 1.17 -12.91
N ARG A 205 -16.03 1.65 -14.14
CA ARG A 205 -15.57 3.01 -14.40
C ARG A 205 -16.69 4.05 -14.32
N LEU A 206 -17.93 3.70 -14.64
CA LEU A 206 -19.06 4.64 -14.70
C LEU A 206 -19.30 5.43 -13.39
N PRO A 207 -19.20 4.84 -12.19
CA PRO A 207 -19.34 5.58 -10.95
C PRO A 207 -18.24 6.62 -10.72
N LEU A 208 -17.01 6.36 -11.15
CA LEU A 208 -15.84 7.22 -10.94
C LEU A 208 -15.85 8.50 -11.81
N LEU A 209 -16.69 8.52 -12.86
CA LEU A 209 -16.83 9.67 -13.77
C LEU A 209 -17.88 10.67 -13.32
N LYS A 210 -18.60 10.41 -12.22
CA LYS A 210 -19.73 11.23 -11.75
C LYS A 210 -19.39 12.16 -10.59
N GLU A 211 -18.14 12.13 -10.12
CA GLU A 211 -17.60 13.04 -9.10
C GLU A 211 -16.57 14.00 -9.72
#